data_ce4abed9f57453cb4e416956578a3954
#
_entry.id   ce4abed9f57453cb4e416956578a3954
#
_cell.length_a   1.000
_cell.length_b   1.000
_cell.length_c   1.000
_cell.angle_alpha   90.00
_cell.angle_beta   90.00
_cell.angle_gamma   90.00
#
_symmetry.space_group_name_H-M   'P 1'
#
loop_
_entity.id
_entity.type
_entity.pdbx_description
1 polymer ?
#
loop_
_entity_poly.entity_id
_entity_poly.type
_entity_poly.pdbx_seq_one_letter_code
_entity_poly.pdbx_strand_id
1 'polypeptide(L)'
;MPVAVVTGGSTGIGAAVVKTLAKRGYDVAFTYLKSERVAEAVAKEAESHGVRILYRRADATSWEEMRAFADEVRRVFGKVDALVANAGGLPQRRNLDESDLDYWKTLIDLNLTSAYIATKLFVPMMEKGVVVYVSSIAAYTGGGRGAFAYAAAKAGLLGLTRALAKELGPRGIRVVAVLPGLINTPFHEKAQTGDIDAWARNMVYMRRVGKPEEVAEVIAFLVSDGASYINGAFIDVNGGWYG
;
A
#
# COMPACT_ATOMS: atom_id res chain seq x y z
N MET A 1 17.49 13.46 -6.41
CA MET A 1 17.13 12.28 -5.61
C MET A 1 15.96 11.60 -6.28
N PRO A 2 15.79 10.29 -6.15
CA PRO A 2 14.57 9.62 -6.62
C PRO A 2 13.37 10.07 -5.76
N VAL A 3 12.17 10.04 -6.36
CA VAL A 3 10.93 10.49 -5.73
C VAL A 3 9.96 9.33 -5.58
N ALA A 4 9.49 9.09 -4.37
CA ALA A 4 8.47 8.10 -4.07
C ALA A 4 7.15 8.74 -3.63
N VAL A 5 6.04 8.17 -4.09
CA VAL A 5 4.70 8.53 -3.62
C VAL A 5 4.11 7.36 -2.85
N VAL A 6 3.56 7.61 -1.65
CA VAL A 6 2.95 6.60 -0.78
C VAL A 6 1.53 7.02 -0.41
N THR A 7 0.52 6.29 -0.82
CA THR A 7 -0.85 6.56 -0.36
C THR A 7 -1.08 5.94 1.03
N GLY A 8 -1.70 6.68 1.95
CA GLY A 8 -1.93 6.21 3.31
C GLY A 8 -0.64 6.07 4.12
N GLY A 9 0.29 7.03 3.98
CA GLY A 9 1.64 6.99 4.53
C GLY A 9 1.77 7.35 6.02
N SER A 10 0.68 7.61 6.74
CA SER A 10 0.77 8.09 8.13
C SER A 10 0.74 7.00 9.20
N THR A 11 0.34 5.76 8.88
CA THR A 11 0.21 4.69 9.87
C THR A 11 0.61 3.33 9.29
N GLY A 12 0.92 2.37 10.18
CA GLY A 12 1.15 0.97 9.82
C GLY A 12 2.23 0.78 8.75
N ILE A 13 1.96 -0.06 7.76
CA ILE A 13 2.89 -0.35 6.66
C ILE A 13 3.28 0.93 5.91
N GLY A 14 2.29 1.81 5.61
CA GLY A 14 2.57 3.05 4.88
C GLY A 14 3.57 3.96 5.59
N ALA A 15 3.46 4.13 6.92
CA ALA A 15 4.40 4.92 7.69
C ALA A 15 5.80 4.29 7.72
N ALA A 16 5.88 2.97 7.85
CA ALA A 16 7.16 2.26 7.78
C ALA A 16 7.80 2.43 6.38
N VAL A 17 7.01 2.36 5.31
CA VAL A 17 7.49 2.60 3.93
C VAL A 17 8.04 4.02 3.76
N VAL A 18 7.30 5.05 4.22
CA VAL A 18 7.76 6.44 4.15
C VAL A 18 9.12 6.59 4.82
N LYS A 19 9.28 6.11 6.05
CA LYS A 19 10.52 6.18 6.82
C LYS A 19 11.66 5.39 6.16
N THR A 20 11.38 4.17 5.71
CA THR A 20 12.39 3.31 5.07
C THR A 20 12.88 3.92 3.74
N LEU A 21 11.98 4.46 2.92
CA LEU A 21 12.38 5.10 1.66
C LEU A 21 13.15 6.39 1.90
N ALA A 22 12.76 7.20 2.87
CA ALA A 22 13.51 8.39 3.29
C ALA A 22 14.94 8.03 3.72
N LYS A 23 15.11 7.01 4.55
CA LYS A 23 16.42 6.46 4.96
C LYS A 23 17.25 5.96 3.77
N ARG A 24 16.61 5.54 2.68
CA ARG A 24 17.26 5.11 1.42
C ARG A 24 17.52 6.27 0.45
N GLY A 25 17.28 7.53 0.87
CA GLY A 25 17.58 8.74 0.11
C GLY A 25 16.51 9.12 -0.92
N TYR A 26 15.28 8.62 -0.78
CA TYR A 26 14.14 9.07 -1.58
C TYR A 26 13.56 10.36 -1.00
N ASP A 27 13.28 11.34 -1.85
CA ASP A 27 12.26 12.34 -1.53
C ASP A 27 10.90 11.64 -1.50
N VAL A 28 10.05 11.92 -0.50
CA VAL A 28 8.80 11.19 -0.36
C VAL A 28 7.60 12.14 -0.30
N ALA A 29 6.60 11.86 -1.13
CA ALA A 29 5.27 12.45 -1.00
C ALA A 29 4.29 11.41 -0.45
N PHE A 30 3.47 11.76 0.55
CA PHE A 30 2.49 10.80 1.05
C PHE A 30 1.15 11.45 1.43
N THR A 31 0.09 10.65 1.34
CA THR A 31 -1.24 11.07 1.80
C THR A 31 -1.58 10.50 3.18
N TYR A 32 -2.42 11.20 3.91
CA TYR A 32 -3.09 10.73 5.11
C TYR A 32 -4.59 11.11 5.08
N LEU A 33 -5.43 10.45 5.89
CA LEU A 33 -6.87 10.74 5.91
C LEU A 33 -7.33 11.37 7.23
N LYS A 34 -6.92 10.82 8.39
CA LYS A 34 -7.56 11.14 9.68
C LYS A 34 -6.77 12.09 10.56
N SER A 35 -5.48 11.85 10.78
CA SER A 35 -4.72 12.58 11.80
C SER A 35 -3.49 13.25 11.21
N GLU A 36 -3.55 14.57 11.12
CA GLU A 36 -2.44 15.40 10.70
C GLU A 36 -1.25 15.28 11.65
N ARG A 37 -1.49 15.29 12.97
CA ARG A 37 -0.44 15.15 13.98
C ARG A 37 0.38 13.85 13.79
N VAL A 38 -0.28 12.75 13.43
CA VAL A 38 0.42 11.48 13.17
C VAL A 38 1.23 11.57 11.87
N ALA A 39 0.68 12.19 10.83
CA ALA A 39 1.38 12.40 9.57
C ALA A 39 2.60 13.32 9.75
N GLU A 40 2.46 14.40 10.52
CA GLU A 40 3.56 15.32 10.86
C GLU A 40 4.70 14.60 11.59
N ALA A 41 4.39 13.74 12.54
CA ALA A 41 5.41 12.96 13.25
C ALA A 41 6.20 12.05 12.31
N VAL A 42 5.51 11.39 11.35
CA VAL A 42 6.16 10.57 10.32
C VAL A 42 7.02 11.43 9.40
N ALA A 43 6.51 12.60 8.99
CA ALA A 43 7.25 13.52 8.13
C ALA A 43 8.54 14.02 8.80
N LYS A 44 8.47 14.49 10.05
CA LYS A 44 9.65 14.96 10.82
C LYS A 44 10.74 13.89 10.97
N GLU A 45 10.32 12.64 11.24
CA GLU A 45 11.27 11.54 11.34
C GLU A 45 11.92 11.24 9.98
N ALA A 46 11.13 11.27 8.89
CA ALA A 46 11.64 11.05 7.54
C ALA A 46 12.59 12.18 7.09
N GLU A 47 12.24 13.44 7.37
CA GLU A 47 13.07 14.62 7.07
C GLU A 47 14.44 14.60 7.75
N SER A 48 14.56 13.94 8.91
CA SER A 48 15.84 13.79 9.62
C SER A 48 16.91 13.05 8.81
N HIS A 49 16.53 12.36 7.73
CA HIS A 49 17.43 11.70 6.79
C HIS A 49 17.93 12.63 5.66
N GLY A 50 17.61 13.94 5.68
CA GLY A 50 18.10 14.92 4.71
C GLY A 50 17.37 14.89 3.36
N VAL A 51 16.18 14.32 3.29
CA VAL A 51 15.31 14.25 2.12
C VAL A 51 14.16 15.25 2.24
N ARG A 52 13.51 15.57 1.11
CA ARG A 52 12.32 16.43 1.11
C ARG A 52 11.08 15.55 1.33
N ILE A 53 10.20 16.01 2.19
CA ILE A 53 8.92 15.36 2.46
C ILE A 53 7.77 16.29 2.10
N LEU A 54 6.78 15.75 1.40
CA LEU A 54 5.50 16.41 1.13
C LEU A 54 4.40 15.52 1.70
N TYR A 55 3.56 16.04 2.56
CA TYR A 55 2.40 15.28 3.02
C TYR A 55 1.12 16.11 2.94
N ARG A 56 0.00 15.44 2.61
CA ARG A 56 -1.27 16.09 2.41
C ARG A 56 -2.41 15.20 2.90
N ARG A 57 -3.41 15.85 3.52
CA ARG A 57 -4.68 15.17 3.74
C ARG A 57 -5.37 14.96 2.39
N ALA A 58 -5.65 13.70 2.05
CA ALA A 58 -6.41 13.32 0.86
C ALA A 58 -7.07 11.96 1.07
N ASP A 59 -8.36 11.87 0.73
CA ASP A 59 -9.07 10.61 0.63
C ASP A 59 -8.62 9.91 -0.65
N ALA A 60 -8.01 8.73 -0.51
CA ALA A 60 -7.52 7.95 -1.64
C ALA A 60 -8.63 7.48 -2.60
N THR A 61 -9.90 7.52 -2.16
CA THR A 61 -11.08 7.18 -3.00
C THR A 61 -11.63 8.40 -3.76
N SER A 62 -11.22 9.62 -3.39
CA SER A 62 -11.64 10.85 -4.06
C SER A 62 -10.68 11.19 -5.20
N TRP A 63 -11.21 11.18 -6.42
CA TRP A 63 -10.46 11.61 -7.60
C TRP A 63 -9.95 13.05 -7.48
N GLU A 64 -10.81 13.96 -6.97
CA GLU A 64 -10.51 15.39 -6.86
C GLU A 64 -9.41 15.66 -5.85
N GLU A 65 -9.47 15.04 -4.64
CA GLU A 65 -8.45 15.21 -3.61
C GLU A 65 -7.12 14.60 -4.06
N MET A 66 -7.14 13.41 -4.65
CA MET A 66 -5.94 12.76 -5.16
C MET A 66 -5.33 13.48 -6.36
N ARG A 67 -6.13 14.07 -7.24
CA ARG A 67 -5.65 14.92 -8.32
C ARG A 67 -4.96 16.18 -7.79
N ALA A 68 -5.57 16.86 -6.81
CA ALA A 68 -4.96 18.02 -6.18
C ALA A 68 -3.61 17.68 -5.52
N PHE A 69 -3.50 16.51 -4.90
CA PHE A 69 -2.23 16.00 -4.37
C PHE A 69 -1.22 15.71 -5.49
N ALA A 70 -1.63 15.09 -6.59
CA ALA A 70 -0.75 14.79 -7.72
C ALA A 70 -0.23 16.07 -8.39
N ASP A 71 -1.07 17.11 -8.52
CA ASP A 71 -0.64 18.42 -9.04
C ASP A 71 0.39 19.09 -8.13
N GLU A 72 0.26 18.94 -6.83
CA GLU A 72 1.24 19.42 -5.86
C GLU A 72 2.56 18.64 -5.93
N VAL A 73 2.52 17.31 -6.03
CA VAL A 73 3.70 16.46 -6.25
C VAL A 73 4.43 16.88 -7.55
N ARG A 74 3.69 17.12 -8.62
CA ARG A 74 4.27 17.60 -9.89
C ARG A 74 4.96 18.94 -9.72
N ARG A 75 4.35 19.88 -9.02
CA ARG A 75 4.93 21.20 -8.77
C ARG A 75 6.19 21.15 -7.92
N VAL A 76 6.24 20.29 -6.89
CA VAL A 76 7.35 20.22 -5.93
C VAL A 76 8.53 19.37 -6.44
N PHE A 77 8.22 18.23 -7.07
CA PHE A 77 9.24 17.23 -7.44
C PHE A 77 9.42 17.07 -8.95
N GLY A 78 8.41 17.40 -9.78
CA GLY A 78 8.44 17.32 -11.24
C GLY A 78 8.33 15.90 -11.81
N LYS A 79 8.64 14.87 -11.03
CA LYS A 79 8.68 13.46 -11.44
C LYS A 79 8.26 12.51 -10.31
N VAL A 80 8.02 11.25 -10.67
CA VAL A 80 7.84 10.14 -9.73
C VAL A 80 8.66 8.94 -10.23
N ASP A 81 9.47 8.34 -9.36
CA ASP A 81 10.28 7.16 -9.66
C ASP A 81 9.64 5.88 -9.04
N ALA A 82 8.88 6.03 -7.93
CA ALA A 82 8.18 4.92 -7.29
C ALA A 82 6.79 5.36 -6.80
N LEU A 83 5.78 4.53 -7.05
CA LEU A 83 4.43 4.66 -6.48
C LEU A 83 4.16 3.45 -5.59
N VAL A 84 3.87 3.69 -4.32
CA VAL A 84 3.38 2.66 -3.39
C VAL A 84 1.91 2.93 -3.09
N ALA A 85 1.03 2.22 -3.76
CA ALA A 85 -0.41 2.27 -3.53
C ALA A 85 -0.76 1.38 -2.32
N ASN A 86 -0.69 1.99 -1.14
CA ASN A 86 -0.85 1.32 0.14
C ASN A 86 -2.19 1.62 0.81
N ALA A 87 -2.85 2.75 0.49
CA ALA A 87 -4.14 3.09 1.08
C ALA A 87 -5.13 1.93 0.95
N GLY A 88 -5.78 1.59 2.06
CA GLY A 88 -6.71 0.48 2.12
C GLY A 88 -7.09 0.16 3.56
N GLY A 89 -8.03 -0.78 3.73
CA GLY A 89 -8.47 -1.20 5.04
C GLY A 89 -9.73 -2.06 5.03
N LEU A 90 -10.07 -2.56 6.20
CA LEU A 90 -11.31 -3.27 6.47
C LEU A 90 -11.97 -2.61 7.70
N PRO A 91 -12.71 -1.52 7.51
CA PRO A 91 -13.27 -0.74 8.63
C PRO A 91 -14.28 -1.51 9.46
N GLN A 92 -14.98 -2.47 8.87
CA GLN A 92 -15.95 -3.35 9.51
C GLN A 92 -16.02 -4.67 8.77
N ARG A 93 -16.16 -5.78 9.49
CA ARG A 93 -16.49 -7.09 8.93
C ARG A 93 -18.00 -7.25 8.86
N ARG A 94 -18.49 -7.76 7.72
CA ARG A 94 -19.89 -8.17 7.54
C ARG A 94 -19.95 -9.48 6.79
N ASN A 95 -20.81 -10.39 7.25
CA ASN A 95 -21.13 -11.61 6.49
C ASN A 95 -21.98 -11.25 5.26
N LEU A 96 -22.18 -12.19 4.36
CA LEU A 96 -22.91 -11.94 3.11
C LEU A 96 -24.33 -11.43 3.36
N ASP A 97 -25.03 -12.04 4.29
CA ASP A 97 -26.40 -11.71 4.71
C ASP A 97 -26.53 -10.38 5.48
N GLU A 98 -25.44 -9.90 6.04
CA GLU A 98 -25.36 -8.59 6.74
C GLU A 98 -24.88 -7.45 5.83
N SER A 99 -24.44 -7.80 4.63
CA SER A 99 -23.86 -6.84 3.69
C SER A 99 -24.89 -6.32 2.70
N ASP A 100 -24.70 -5.08 2.28
CA ASP A 100 -25.45 -4.45 1.22
C ASP A 100 -24.51 -4.00 0.08
N LEU A 101 -25.08 -3.45 -0.98
CA LEU A 101 -24.31 -2.99 -2.13
C LEU A 101 -23.39 -1.81 -1.79
N ASP A 102 -23.77 -0.96 -0.83
CA ASP A 102 -22.97 0.20 -0.43
C ASP A 102 -21.76 -0.23 0.39
N TYR A 103 -21.91 -1.23 1.26
CA TYR A 103 -20.77 -1.87 1.92
C TYR A 103 -19.80 -2.48 0.90
N TRP A 104 -20.31 -3.22 -0.09
CA TRP A 104 -19.49 -3.78 -1.16
C TRP A 104 -18.72 -2.69 -1.90
N LYS A 105 -19.40 -1.66 -2.39
CA LYS A 105 -18.78 -0.53 -3.11
C LYS A 105 -17.72 0.15 -2.27
N THR A 106 -18.01 0.42 -0.99
CA THR A 106 -17.05 1.05 -0.07
C THR A 106 -15.76 0.26 0.04
N LEU A 107 -15.82 -1.07 0.15
CA LEU A 107 -14.63 -1.92 0.26
C LEU A 107 -13.86 -2.00 -1.07
N ILE A 108 -14.55 -2.07 -2.21
CA ILE A 108 -13.92 -2.02 -3.54
C ILE A 108 -13.25 -0.68 -3.75
N ASP A 109 -13.93 0.43 -3.46
CA ASP A 109 -13.38 1.77 -3.65
C ASP A 109 -12.14 2.00 -2.79
N LEU A 110 -12.22 1.63 -1.52
CA LEU A 110 -11.11 1.80 -0.59
C LEU A 110 -9.87 0.95 -0.95
N ASN A 111 -10.05 -0.28 -1.44
CA ASN A 111 -8.95 -1.25 -1.57
C ASN A 111 -8.52 -1.55 -3.01
N LEU A 112 -9.30 -1.16 -4.02
CA LEU A 112 -8.99 -1.40 -5.43
C LEU A 112 -9.09 -0.11 -6.25
N THR A 113 -10.23 0.61 -6.20
CA THR A 113 -10.41 1.85 -6.97
C THR A 113 -9.38 2.91 -6.56
N SER A 114 -9.05 3.04 -5.26
CA SER A 114 -8.02 3.95 -4.76
C SER A 114 -6.64 3.70 -5.38
N ALA A 115 -6.26 2.43 -5.56
CA ALA A 115 -5.00 2.05 -6.20
C ALA A 115 -5.01 2.39 -7.70
N TYR A 116 -6.14 2.19 -8.39
CA TYR A 116 -6.32 2.64 -9.77
C TYR A 116 -6.20 4.16 -9.89
N ILE A 117 -6.87 4.93 -9.03
CA ILE A 117 -6.81 6.41 -9.01
C ILE A 117 -5.35 6.86 -8.88
N ALA A 118 -4.63 6.34 -7.88
CA ALA A 118 -3.22 6.67 -7.68
C ALA A 118 -2.39 6.34 -8.92
N THR A 119 -2.56 5.15 -9.50
CA THR A 119 -1.83 4.74 -10.71
C THR A 119 -2.10 5.66 -11.88
N LYS A 120 -3.37 5.99 -12.13
CA LYS A 120 -3.80 6.87 -13.23
C LYS A 120 -3.21 8.26 -13.12
N LEU A 121 -3.06 8.78 -11.89
CA LEU A 121 -2.56 10.14 -11.65
C LEU A 121 -1.03 10.22 -11.65
N PHE A 122 -0.33 9.20 -11.13
CA PHE A 122 1.12 9.27 -10.95
C PHE A 122 1.95 8.62 -12.07
N VAL A 123 1.45 7.60 -12.76
CA VAL A 123 2.17 6.98 -13.90
C VAL A 123 2.50 7.98 -15.03
N PRO A 124 1.68 9.01 -15.35
CA PRO A 124 2.07 10.04 -16.31
C PRO A 124 3.28 10.89 -15.92
N MET A 125 3.71 10.86 -14.64
CA MET A 125 4.92 11.53 -14.14
C MET A 125 6.14 10.60 -14.09
N MET A 126 6.00 9.35 -14.56
CA MET A 126 7.06 8.35 -14.60
C MET A 126 7.63 8.23 -16.02
N GLU A 127 8.93 8.45 -16.18
CA GLU A 127 9.67 8.07 -17.39
C GLU A 127 10.01 6.57 -17.35
N LYS A 128 10.50 6.13 -16.21
CA LYS A 128 10.75 4.74 -15.79
C LYS A 128 10.49 4.64 -14.30
N GLY A 129 10.36 3.45 -13.76
CA GLY A 129 10.17 3.31 -12.31
C GLY A 129 9.38 2.08 -11.94
N VAL A 130 8.67 2.15 -10.81
CA VAL A 130 7.92 1.02 -10.29
C VAL A 130 6.64 1.44 -9.57
N VAL A 131 5.58 0.69 -9.82
CA VAL A 131 4.32 0.73 -9.06
C VAL A 131 4.28 -0.51 -8.16
N VAL A 132 4.12 -0.30 -6.87
CA VAL A 132 3.95 -1.36 -5.87
C VAL A 132 2.55 -1.29 -5.29
N TYR A 133 1.76 -2.34 -5.47
CA TYR A 133 0.46 -2.49 -4.81
C TYR A 133 0.61 -3.23 -3.50
N VAL A 134 0.09 -2.67 -2.42
CA VAL A 134 -0.02 -3.38 -1.14
C VAL A 134 -1.34 -4.14 -1.12
N SER A 135 -1.27 -5.41 -1.54
CA SER A 135 -2.37 -6.36 -1.50
C SER A 135 -2.51 -6.97 -0.10
N SER A 136 -2.77 -8.25 0.00
CA SER A 136 -2.89 -9.00 1.25
C SER A 136 -2.88 -10.50 0.96
N ILE A 137 -2.48 -11.31 1.91
CA ILE A 137 -2.70 -12.76 1.89
C ILE A 137 -4.19 -13.11 1.74
N ALA A 138 -5.09 -12.22 2.16
CA ALA A 138 -6.53 -12.37 1.97
C ALA A 138 -6.92 -12.52 0.49
N ALA A 139 -6.09 -12.07 -0.45
CA ALA A 139 -6.30 -12.28 -1.89
C ALA A 139 -6.27 -13.76 -2.29
N TYR A 140 -5.57 -14.61 -1.52
CA TYR A 140 -5.49 -16.06 -1.73
C TYR A 140 -6.44 -16.84 -0.84
N THR A 141 -6.53 -16.45 0.43
CA THR A 141 -7.24 -17.21 1.45
C THR A 141 -8.72 -16.82 1.60
N GLY A 142 -9.15 -15.75 0.94
CA GLY A 142 -10.47 -15.15 1.17
C GLY A 142 -10.57 -14.29 2.43
N GLY A 143 -9.48 -14.24 3.23
CA GLY A 143 -9.46 -13.56 4.53
C GLY A 143 -10.26 -14.34 5.59
N GLY A 144 -10.44 -13.76 6.77
CA GLY A 144 -11.31 -14.36 7.79
C GLY A 144 -12.79 -14.05 7.55
N ARG A 145 -13.67 -14.64 8.38
CA ARG A 145 -15.13 -14.42 8.32
C ARG A 145 -15.46 -12.92 8.20
N GLY A 146 -16.39 -12.58 7.32
CA GLY A 146 -16.83 -11.20 7.08
C GLY A 146 -15.84 -10.32 6.30
N ALA A 147 -14.80 -10.90 5.66
CA ALA A 147 -13.80 -10.15 4.90
C ALA A 147 -13.93 -10.34 3.36
N PHE A 148 -14.99 -10.96 2.86
CA PHE A 148 -15.10 -11.36 1.46
C PHE A 148 -14.94 -10.20 0.47
N ALA A 149 -15.53 -9.04 0.73
CA ALA A 149 -15.43 -7.86 -0.13
C ALA A 149 -14.00 -7.28 -0.13
N TYR A 150 -13.34 -7.27 1.03
CA TYR A 150 -11.93 -6.91 1.14
C TYR A 150 -11.04 -7.88 0.37
N ALA A 151 -11.26 -9.17 0.55
CA ALA A 151 -10.50 -10.21 -0.14
C ALA A 151 -10.65 -10.11 -1.66
N ALA A 152 -11.88 -9.90 -2.15
CA ALA A 152 -12.17 -9.68 -3.57
C ALA A 152 -11.41 -8.45 -4.12
N ALA A 153 -11.42 -7.32 -3.38
CA ALA A 153 -10.69 -6.13 -3.77
C ALA A 153 -9.17 -6.37 -3.81
N LYS A 154 -8.61 -7.06 -2.80
CA LYS A 154 -7.18 -7.38 -2.74
C LYS A 154 -6.76 -8.41 -3.81
N ALA A 155 -7.63 -9.35 -4.16
CA ALA A 155 -7.43 -10.24 -5.31
C ALA A 155 -7.48 -9.47 -6.64
N GLY A 156 -8.35 -8.48 -6.77
CA GLY A 156 -8.40 -7.57 -7.91
C GLY A 156 -7.08 -6.84 -8.19
N LEU A 157 -6.31 -6.48 -7.14
CA LEU A 157 -4.97 -5.90 -7.29
C LEU A 157 -3.99 -6.85 -7.98
N LEU A 158 -4.14 -8.16 -7.82
CA LEU A 158 -3.26 -9.14 -8.49
C LEU A 158 -3.51 -9.14 -10.00
N GLY A 159 -4.77 -9.10 -10.41
CA GLY A 159 -5.16 -8.95 -11.81
C GLY A 159 -4.63 -7.63 -12.40
N LEU A 160 -4.84 -6.52 -11.67
CA LEU A 160 -4.35 -5.21 -12.06
C LEU A 160 -2.82 -5.17 -12.19
N THR A 161 -2.10 -5.81 -11.27
CA THR A 161 -0.62 -5.93 -11.32
C THR A 161 -0.16 -6.55 -12.62
N ARG A 162 -0.71 -7.70 -13.01
CA ARG A 162 -0.30 -8.40 -14.24
C ARG A 162 -0.68 -7.65 -15.51
N ALA A 163 -1.88 -7.07 -15.54
CA ALA A 163 -2.35 -6.30 -16.68
C ALA A 163 -1.45 -5.09 -16.94
N LEU A 164 -1.18 -4.29 -15.89
CA LEU A 164 -0.35 -3.10 -16.02
C LEU A 164 1.14 -3.40 -16.15
N ALA A 165 1.65 -4.50 -15.60
CA ALA A 165 3.02 -4.94 -15.83
C ALA A 165 3.27 -5.22 -17.32
N LYS A 166 2.29 -5.79 -18.03
CA LYS A 166 2.34 -6.02 -19.48
C LYS A 166 2.25 -4.70 -20.26
N GLU A 167 1.35 -3.80 -19.85
CA GLU A 167 1.11 -2.54 -20.56
C GLU A 167 2.25 -1.54 -20.38
N LEU A 168 2.76 -1.40 -19.15
CA LEU A 168 3.75 -0.39 -18.79
C LEU A 168 5.20 -0.86 -18.91
N GLY A 169 5.44 -2.17 -18.96
CA GLY A 169 6.77 -2.77 -19.09
C GLY A 169 7.57 -2.22 -20.28
N PRO A 170 7.00 -2.06 -21.49
CA PRO A 170 7.70 -1.46 -22.64
C PRO A 170 8.17 -0.02 -22.39
N ARG A 171 7.58 0.68 -21.41
CA ARG A 171 7.97 2.03 -20.99
C ARG A 171 9.03 2.02 -19.88
N GLY A 172 9.53 0.85 -19.47
CA GLY A 172 10.46 0.75 -18.34
C GLY A 172 9.81 0.92 -16.96
N ILE A 173 8.48 0.81 -16.87
CA ILE A 173 7.75 0.89 -15.60
C ILE A 173 7.34 -0.51 -15.17
N ARG A 174 7.89 -0.98 -14.05
CA ARG A 174 7.55 -2.26 -13.42
C ARG A 174 6.28 -2.11 -12.56
N VAL A 175 5.48 -3.16 -12.49
CA VAL A 175 4.31 -3.21 -11.61
C VAL A 175 4.37 -4.52 -10.82
N VAL A 176 4.35 -4.43 -9.50
CA VAL A 176 4.45 -5.59 -8.60
C VAL A 176 3.45 -5.45 -7.45
N ALA A 177 3.09 -6.56 -6.83
CA ALA A 177 2.29 -6.56 -5.62
C ALA A 177 3.05 -7.21 -4.46
N VAL A 178 2.91 -6.66 -3.25
CA VAL A 178 3.28 -7.32 -2.01
C VAL A 178 2.03 -7.82 -1.31
N LEU A 179 2.11 -8.98 -0.68
CA LEU A 179 1.01 -9.62 0.04
C LEU A 179 1.38 -9.84 1.51
N PRO A 180 1.18 -8.81 2.35
CA PRO A 180 1.40 -8.95 3.78
C PRO A 180 0.44 -9.99 4.40
N GLY A 181 0.96 -10.71 5.38
CA GLY A 181 0.18 -11.57 6.26
C GLY A 181 -0.33 -10.81 7.50
N LEU A 182 -0.22 -11.45 8.68
CA LEU A 182 -0.48 -10.80 9.97
C LEU A 182 0.64 -9.84 10.31
N ILE A 183 0.40 -8.54 10.18
CA ILE A 183 1.39 -7.48 10.47
C ILE A 183 0.87 -6.61 11.60
N ASN A 184 1.69 -6.34 12.60
CA ASN A 184 1.34 -5.52 13.76
C ASN A 184 1.06 -4.06 13.34
N THR A 185 -0.20 -3.75 13.10
CA THR A 185 -0.67 -2.44 12.63
C THR A 185 -2.03 -2.12 13.23
N PRO A 186 -2.45 -0.84 13.25
CA PRO A 186 -3.80 -0.44 13.66
C PRO A 186 -4.93 -1.04 12.79
N PHE A 187 -4.61 -1.71 11.70
CA PHE A 187 -5.59 -2.41 10.87
C PHE A 187 -6.36 -3.47 11.66
N HIS A 188 -5.67 -4.24 12.51
CA HIS A 188 -6.27 -5.36 13.23
C HIS A 188 -7.28 -4.92 14.29
N GLU A 189 -7.05 -3.79 14.95
CA GLU A 189 -8.00 -3.19 15.88
C GLU A 189 -9.29 -2.78 15.14
N LYS A 190 -9.16 -2.08 14.02
CA LYS A 190 -10.29 -1.63 13.19
C LYS A 190 -11.06 -2.79 12.57
N ALA A 191 -10.35 -3.80 12.11
CA ALA A 191 -10.92 -5.00 11.51
C ALA A 191 -11.45 -6.00 12.54
N GLN A 192 -11.36 -5.69 13.83
CA GLN A 192 -11.80 -6.56 14.94
C GLN A 192 -11.27 -8.00 14.78
N THR A 193 -9.97 -8.11 14.49
CA THR A 193 -9.35 -9.40 14.15
C THR A 193 -9.19 -10.32 15.38
N GLY A 194 -9.30 -9.78 16.59
CA GLY A 194 -9.09 -10.52 17.85
C GLY A 194 -7.60 -10.62 18.23
N ASP A 195 -7.24 -11.68 18.95
CA ASP A 195 -5.86 -11.92 19.39
C ASP A 195 -4.98 -12.39 18.21
N ILE A 196 -4.29 -11.43 17.59
CA ILE A 196 -3.40 -11.71 16.45
C ILE A 196 -2.17 -12.51 16.83
N ASP A 197 -1.71 -12.44 18.07
CA ASP A 197 -0.56 -13.22 18.56
C ASP A 197 -0.94 -14.69 18.74
N ALA A 198 -2.12 -14.97 19.27
CA ALA A 198 -2.64 -16.34 19.32
C ALA A 198 -2.84 -16.90 17.90
N TRP A 199 -3.34 -16.10 16.98
CA TRP A 199 -3.47 -16.48 15.57
C TRP A 199 -2.11 -16.81 14.96
N ALA A 200 -1.13 -15.94 15.17
CA ALA A 200 0.21 -16.13 14.61
C ALA A 200 0.86 -17.41 15.13
N ARG A 201 0.75 -17.70 16.44
CA ARG A 201 1.28 -18.93 17.04
C ARG A 201 0.70 -20.20 16.41
N ASN A 202 -0.54 -20.17 15.96
CA ASN A 202 -1.24 -21.36 15.45
C ASN A 202 -1.17 -21.48 13.92
N MET A 203 -1.23 -20.36 13.18
CA MET A 203 -1.46 -20.36 11.73
C MET A 203 -0.24 -19.93 10.92
N VAL A 204 0.67 -19.13 11.49
CA VAL A 204 1.87 -18.66 10.79
C VAL A 204 3.04 -19.59 11.05
N TYR A 205 3.73 -20.05 10.00
CA TYR A 205 4.86 -20.98 10.17
C TYR A 205 6.00 -20.37 10.99
N MET A 206 6.25 -19.06 10.89
CA MET A 206 7.22 -18.35 11.73
C MET A 206 6.72 -18.11 13.17
N ARG A 207 5.49 -18.51 13.52
CA ARG A 207 4.90 -18.46 14.87
C ARG A 207 4.88 -17.07 15.53
N ARG A 208 4.91 -16.02 14.75
CA ARG A 208 4.87 -14.63 15.21
C ARG A 208 4.14 -13.71 14.22
N VAL A 209 3.69 -12.59 14.74
CA VAL A 209 3.22 -11.47 13.94
C VAL A 209 4.41 -10.78 13.27
N GLY A 210 4.25 -10.36 12.02
CA GLY A 210 5.24 -9.57 11.30
C GLY A 210 5.22 -8.10 11.74
N LYS A 211 6.31 -7.38 11.48
CA LYS A 211 6.43 -5.94 11.74
C LYS A 211 6.19 -5.15 10.44
N PRO A 212 5.63 -3.93 10.50
CA PRO A 212 5.49 -3.04 9.34
C PRO A 212 6.81 -2.83 8.58
N GLU A 213 7.92 -2.75 9.33
CA GLU A 213 9.26 -2.54 8.79
C GLU A 213 9.71 -3.73 7.91
N GLU A 214 9.30 -4.96 8.23
CA GLU A 214 9.63 -6.13 7.41
C GLU A 214 8.96 -6.06 6.03
N VAL A 215 7.75 -5.51 5.94
CA VAL A 215 7.08 -5.23 4.66
C VAL A 215 7.74 -4.05 3.95
N ALA A 216 8.09 -3.00 4.68
CA ALA A 216 8.73 -1.82 4.14
C ALA A 216 10.10 -2.11 3.52
N GLU A 217 10.91 -2.99 4.11
CA GLU A 217 12.20 -3.41 3.56
C GLU A 217 12.04 -4.18 2.24
N VAL A 218 11.02 -5.03 2.12
CA VAL A 218 10.70 -5.70 0.86
C VAL A 218 10.29 -4.68 -0.21
N ILE A 219 9.45 -3.70 0.14
CA ILE A 219 9.05 -2.63 -0.77
C ILE A 219 10.29 -1.80 -1.18
N ALA A 220 11.16 -1.47 -0.24
CA ALA A 220 12.39 -0.73 -0.52
C ALA A 220 13.34 -1.50 -1.47
N PHE A 221 13.41 -2.83 -1.36
CA PHE A 221 14.10 -3.67 -2.33
C PHE A 221 13.42 -3.62 -3.71
N LEU A 222 12.09 -3.76 -3.76
CA LEU A 222 11.33 -3.77 -5.01
C LEU A 222 11.43 -2.44 -5.78
N VAL A 223 11.60 -1.31 -5.11
CA VAL A 223 11.78 -0.01 -5.78
C VAL A 223 13.23 0.26 -6.19
N SER A 224 14.19 -0.55 -5.76
CA SER A 224 15.60 -0.42 -6.10
C SER A 224 15.96 -1.07 -7.45
N ASP A 225 17.16 -0.77 -7.95
CA ASP A 225 17.73 -1.39 -9.15
C ASP A 225 17.97 -2.89 -8.97
N GLY A 226 18.18 -3.36 -7.73
CA GLY A 226 18.33 -4.79 -7.43
C GLY A 226 17.12 -5.65 -7.83
N ALA A 227 15.94 -5.01 -7.98
CA ALA A 227 14.71 -5.66 -8.43
C ALA A 227 14.37 -5.39 -9.91
N SER A 228 15.32 -4.92 -10.71
CA SER A 228 15.09 -4.43 -12.08
C SER A 228 14.45 -5.46 -13.04
N TYR A 229 14.57 -6.76 -12.75
CA TYR A 229 13.95 -7.82 -13.56
C TYR A 229 12.70 -8.42 -12.92
N ILE A 230 12.21 -7.85 -11.82
CA ILE A 230 10.97 -8.26 -11.16
C ILE A 230 9.81 -7.39 -11.67
N ASN A 231 8.91 -7.98 -12.48
CA ASN A 231 7.73 -7.33 -13.03
C ASN A 231 6.56 -8.31 -13.10
N GLY A 232 5.33 -7.87 -12.81
CA GLY A 232 4.13 -8.71 -12.77
C GLY A 232 4.10 -9.73 -11.64
N ALA A 233 5.03 -9.65 -10.69
CA ALA A 233 5.21 -10.60 -9.61
C ALA A 233 4.36 -10.25 -8.38
N PHE A 234 4.06 -11.28 -7.59
CA PHE A 234 3.41 -11.20 -6.29
C PHE A 234 4.39 -11.68 -5.24
N ILE A 235 4.71 -10.84 -4.26
CA ILE A 235 5.72 -11.11 -3.24
C ILE A 235 5.02 -11.28 -1.89
N ASP A 236 5.03 -12.49 -1.39
CA ASP A 236 4.45 -12.82 -0.09
C ASP A 236 5.36 -12.36 1.05
N VAL A 237 4.79 -11.60 1.99
CA VAL A 237 5.46 -11.15 3.22
C VAL A 237 4.57 -11.54 4.40
N ASN A 238 4.41 -12.85 4.61
CA ASN A 238 3.35 -13.41 5.44
C ASN A 238 3.83 -14.44 6.49
N GLY A 239 5.15 -14.63 6.62
CA GLY A 239 5.71 -15.60 7.57
C GLY A 239 5.39 -17.06 7.24
N GLY A 240 4.99 -17.37 6.00
CA GLY A 240 4.63 -18.71 5.53
C GLY A 240 3.17 -19.09 5.79
N TRP A 241 2.30 -18.12 6.01
CA TRP A 241 0.86 -18.41 6.20
C TRP A 241 0.11 -18.40 4.86
N TYR A 242 -0.54 -19.52 4.53
CA TYR A 242 -1.31 -19.70 3.28
C TYR A 242 -2.77 -20.19 3.50
N GLY A 243 -3.28 -20.11 4.72
CA GLY A 243 -4.64 -20.54 5.09
C GLY A 243 -4.67 -21.76 5.94
#